data_9879d4d431d9d01f76bf2a47dac21417
#
_entry.id   9879d4d431d9d01f76bf2a47dac21417
#
_cell.length_a   1.000
_cell.length_b   1.000
_cell.length_c   1.000
_cell.angle_alpha   90.00
_cell.angle_beta   90.00
_cell.angle_gamma   90.00
#
_symmetry.space_group_name_H-M   'P 1'
#
loop_
_entity.id
_entity.type
_entity.pdbx_description
1 polymer ?
#
loop_
_entity_poly.entity_id
_entity_poly.type
_entity_poly.pdbx_seq_one_letter_code
_entity_poly.pdbx_strand_id
1 'polypeptide(L)'
;MKKVKEVEVKYVTLNTALIIGLVGLIVGFIGGNIYSLYKSGSIGPNQANIPSSSQSISTAQSARMLSLEREVEKNPGNLTAWLELGNLYFDSGKSQDAIQAYSKYLGMNPNNPDVWTDLGVMYRRSGNPAEAVSSFDKAVELNPRHEQARFNKGIVQFYDLGDRDAALQTWQELIEINPNFITTSGQTIKEFVEKL
;
A
#
# COMPACT_ATOMS: atom_id res chain seq x y z
N MET A 1 6.69 -7.49 54.71
CA MET A 1 7.86 -7.50 53.80
C MET A 1 8.10 -8.82 53.06
N LYS A 2 7.75 -10.02 53.60
CA LYS A 2 7.95 -11.32 52.92
C LYS A 2 7.04 -11.54 51.68
N LYS A 3 5.78 -11.05 51.69
CA LYS A 3 4.83 -11.24 50.55
C LYS A 3 5.25 -10.50 49.27
N VAL A 4 5.87 -9.30 49.40
CA VAL A 4 6.26 -8.49 48.22
C VAL A 4 7.45 -9.12 47.49
N LYS A 5 8.40 -9.72 48.21
CA LYS A 5 9.55 -10.41 47.61
C LYS A 5 9.15 -11.69 46.86
N GLU A 6 8.19 -12.46 47.33
CA GLU A 6 7.71 -13.68 46.66
C GLU A 6 6.98 -13.35 45.34
N VAL A 7 6.21 -12.26 45.32
CA VAL A 7 5.49 -11.84 44.10
C VAL A 7 6.47 -11.35 43.03
N GLU A 8 7.48 -10.55 43.39
CA GLU A 8 8.49 -10.12 42.41
C GLU A 8 9.32 -11.26 41.83
N VAL A 9 9.72 -12.22 42.64
CA VAL A 9 10.45 -13.40 42.14
C VAL A 9 9.60 -14.24 41.21
N LYS A 10 8.30 -14.36 41.47
CA LYS A 10 7.38 -15.12 40.64
C LYS A 10 7.14 -14.47 39.26
N TYR A 11 7.04 -13.16 39.16
CA TYR A 11 6.90 -12.43 37.91
C TYR A 11 8.19 -12.46 37.08
N VAL A 12 9.34 -12.32 37.68
CA VAL A 12 10.64 -12.40 37.00
C VAL A 12 10.87 -13.79 36.42
N THR A 13 10.55 -14.84 37.15
CA THR A 13 10.71 -16.23 36.64
C THR A 13 9.72 -16.58 35.50
N LEU A 14 8.47 -16.08 35.57
CA LEU A 14 7.49 -16.29 34.52
C LEU A 14 7.86 -15.58 33.22
N ASN A 15 8.28 -14.33 33.32
CA ASN A 15 8.75 -13.57 32.14
C ASN A 15 10.02 -14.16 31.53
N THR A 16 10.95 -14.64 32.37
CA THR A 16 12.18 -15.32 31.89
C THR A 16 11.86 -16.65 31.22
N ALA A 17 10.92 -17.42 31.75
CA ALA A 17 10.47 -18.67 31.12
C ALA A 17 9.76 -18.42 29.78
N LEU A 18 8.94 -17.36 29.65
CA LEU A 18 8.30 -16.96 28.40
C LEU A 18 9.30 -16.49 27.34
N ILE A 19 10.32 -15.73 27.73
CA ILE A 19 11.39 -15.29 26.83
C ILE A 19 12.21 -16.47 26.34
N ILE A 20 12.58 -17.40 27.20
CA ILE A 20 13.33 -18.61 26.84
C ILE A 20 12.49 -19.48 25.91
N GLY A 21 11.19 -19.64 26.17
CA GLY A 21 10.27 -20.37 25.29
C GLY A 21 10.15 -19.75 23.90
N LEU A 22 10.06 -18.41 23.82
CA LEU A 22 9.95 -17.68 22.56
C LEU A 22 11.25 -17.76 21.74
N VAL A 23 12.41 -17.63 22.39
CA VAL A 23 13.72 -17.80 21.74
C VAL A 23 13.91 -19.23 21.25
N GLY A 24 13.51 -20.23 22.03
CA GLY A 24 13.56 -21.64 21.62
C GLY A 24 12.70 -21.95 20.40
N LEU A 25 11.49 -21.37 20.29
CA LEU A 25 10.61 -21.49 19.12
C LEU A 25 11.23 -20.87 17.87
N ILE A 26 11.84 -19.69 17.98
CA ILE A 26 12.48 -19.00 16.85
C ILE A 26 13.70 -19.80 16.37
N VAL A 27 14.54 -20.26 17.26
CA VAL A 27 15.73 -21.08 16.92
C VAL A 27 15.31 -22.42 16.34
N GLY A 28 14.26 -23.06 16.87
CA GLY A 28 13.70 -24.33 16.34
C GLY A 28 13.10 -24.16 14.95
N PHE A 29 12.39 -23.06 14.69
CA PHE A 29 11.80 -22.78 13.39
C PHE A 29 12.86 -22.48 12.32
N ILE A 30 13.88 -21.70 12.64
CA ILE A 30 15.00 -21.40 11.73
C ILE A 30 15.85 -22.66 11.50
N GLY A 31 16.19 -23.40 12.54
CA GLY A 31 16.97 -24.64 12.44
C GLY A 31 16.24 -25.76 11.69
N GLY A 32 14.92 -25.89 11.90
CA GLY A 32 14.08 -26.86 11.21
C GLY A 32 13.98 -26.61 9.70
N ASN A 33 13.85 -25.36 9.30
CA ASN A 33 13.82 -24.97 7.88
C ASN A 33 15.18 -25.23 7.20
N ILE A 34 16.30 -24.91 7.86
CA ILE A 34 17.64 -25.16 7.33
C ILE A 34 17.91 -26.68 7.24
N TYR A 35 17.50 -27.46 8.23
CA TYR A 35 17.65 -28.90 8.22
C TYR A 35 16.80 -29.57 7.12
N SER A 36 15.59 -29.09 6.88
CA SER A 36 14.72 -29.56 5.81
C SER A 36 15.32 -29.27 4.43
N LEU A 37 15.90 -28.10 4.21
CA LEU A 37 16.60 -27.73 2.99
C LEU A 37 17.85 -28.59 2.75
N TYR A 38 18.60 -28.92 3.81
CA TYR A 38 19.77 -29.78 3.72
C TYR A 38 19.39 -31.23 3.40
N LYS A 39 18.32 -31.75 4.01
CA LYS A 39 17.87 -33.14 3.82
C LYS A 39 17.18 -33.36 2.46
N SER A 40 16.60 -32.32 1.85
CA SER A 40 15.93 -32.42 0.55
C SER A 40 16.87 -32.45 -0.66
N GLY A 41 18.19 -32.41 -0.44
CA GLY A 41 19.20 -32.56 -1.51
C GLY A 41 19.23 -31.40 -2.51
N SER A 42 18.61 -30.24 -2.19
CA SER A 42 18.49 -29.12 -3.09
C SER A 42 19.74 -28.22 -3.18
N ILE A 43 20.87 -28.65 -2.59
CA ILE A 43 22.16 -28.00 -2.73
C ILE A 43 23.07 -28.86 -3.58
N GLY A 44 22.78 -28.96 -4.85
CA GLY A 44 23.67 -29.52 -5.87
C GLY A 44 24.32 -28.40 -6.69
N PRO A 45 25.61 -28.52 -7.07
CA PRO A 45 26.35 -27.44 -7.73
C PRO A 45 26.00 -27.22 -9.21
N ASN A 46 24.80 -27.57 -9.66
CA ASN A 46 24.44 -27.39 -11.07
C ASN A 46 22.92 -27.19 -11.25
N GLN A 47 22.37 -26.09 -10.72
CA GLN A 47 21.15 -25.55 -11.30
C GLN A 47 21.51 -24.26 -12.04
N ALA A 48 21.48 -24.38 -13.37
CA ALA A 48 21.43 -23.20 -14.22
C ALA A 48 20.40 -22.22 -13.67
N ASN A 49 20.81 -20.99 -13.39
CA ASN A 49 19.93 -19.88 -13.02
C ASN A 49 18.84 -19.74 -14.09
N ILE A 50 17.71 -20.42 -13.89
CA ILE A 50 16.47 -20.04 -14.57
C ILE A 50 16.01 -18.80 -13.80
N PRO A 51 16.08 -17.59 -14.38
CA PRO A 51 15.56 -16.41 -13.70
C PRO A 51 14.07 -16.68 -13.47
N SER A 52 13.64 -16.77 -12.21
CA SER A 52 12.22 -16.84 -11.88
C SER A 52 11.54 -15.63 -12.55
N SER A 53 10.43 -15.83 -13.23
CA SER A 53 9.73 -14.80 -14.00
C SER A 53 9.44 -13.52 -13.19
N SER A 54 9.26 -13.66 -11.87
CA SER A 54 9.08 -12.54 -10.93
C SER A 54 10.36 -11.70 -10.75
N GLN A 55 11.55 -12.32 -10.78
CA GLN A 55 12.81 -11.58 -10.61
C GLN A 55 13.22 -10.85 -11.90
N SER A 56 12.88 -11.41 -13.08
CA SER A 56 13.11 -10.73 -14.36
C SER A 56 12.17 -9.53 -14.57
N ILE A 57 10.92 -9.63 -14.13
CA ILE A 57 9.95 -8.52 -14.17
C ILE A 57 10.42 -7.38 -13.26
N SER A 58 10.85 -7.67 -12.03
CA SER A 58 11.34 -6.64 -11.10
C SER A 58 12.61 -5.94 -11.60
N THR A 59 13.51 -6.67 -12.27
CA THR A 59 14.74 -6.12 -12.85
C THR A 59 14.45 -5.20 -14.06
N ALA A 60 13.55 -5.61 -14.95
CA ALA A 60 13.13 -4.81 -16.09
C ALA A 60 12.40 -3.53 -15.62
N GLN A 61 11.53 -3.64 -14.63
CA GLN A 61 10.81 -2.51 -14.04
C GLN A 61 11.76 -1.50 -13.39
N SER A 62 12.76 -1.99 -12.65
CA SER A 62 13.80 -1.13 -12.05
C SER A 62 14.65 -0.45 -13.10
N ALA A 63 15.03 -1.12 -14.19
CA ALA A 63 15.77 -0.53 -15.30
C ALA A 63 14.93 0.54 -16.03
N ARG A 64 13.63 0.29 -16.21
CA ARG A 64 12.71 1.26 -16.81
C ARG A 64 12.56 2.51 -15.94
N MET A 65 12.41 2.34 -14.64
CA MET A 65 12.33 3.41 -13.65
C MET A 65 13.58 4.32 -13.74
N LEU A 66 14.78 3.73 -13.69
CA LEU A 66 16.05 4.48 -13.82
C LEU A 66 16.18 5.22 -15.17
N SER A 67 15.68 4.62 -16.26
CA SER A 67 15.65 5.27 -17.57
C SER A 67 14.75 6.49 -17.58
N LEU A 68 13.58 6.40 -16.96
CA LEU A 68 12.63 7.50 -16.86
C LEU A 68 13.11 8.62 -15.91
N GLU A 69 13.75 8.27 -14.80
CA GLU A 69 14.41 9.24 -13.91
C GLU A 69 15.40 10.11 -14.67
N ARG A 70 16.26 9.49 -15.50
CA ARG A 70 17.21 10.22 -16.37
C ARG A 70 16.52 11.04 -17.45
N GLU A 71 15.38 10.54 -17.97
CA GLU A 71 14.62 11.27 -19.00
C GLU A 71 14.01 12.54 -18.40
N VAL A 72 13.37 12.47 -17.23
CA VAL A 72 12.75 13.64 -16.60
C VAL A 72 13.76 14.64 -16.07
N GLU A 73 14.99 14.22 -15.74
CA GLU A 73 16.09 15.11 -15.42
C GLU A 73 16.54 15.92 -16.65
N LYS A 74 16.65 15.28 -17.82
CA LYS A 74 17.06 15.92 -19.07
C LYS A 74 15.96 16.75 -19.70
N ASN A 75 14.73 16.27 -19.58
CA ASN A 75 13.54 16.87 -20.18
C ASN A 75 12.40 16.96 -19.17
N PRO A 76 12.44 17.94 -18.25
CA PRO A 76 11.44 18.12 -17.19
C PRO A 76 10.02 18.38 -17.71
N GLY A 77 9.86 18.78 -18.98
CA GLY A 77 8.57 18.99 -19.63
C GLY A 77 7.92 17.73 -20.21
N ASN A 78 8.59 16.57 -20.12
CA ASN A 78 8.05 15.32 -20.67
C ASN A 78 6.94 14.75 -19.78
N LEU A 79 5.70 15.14 -20.08
CA LEU A 79 4.49 14.68 -19.38
C LEU A 79 4.38 13.16 -19.32
N THR A 80 4.62 12.50 -20.46
CA THR A 80 4.49 11.04 -20.54
C THR A 80 5.49 10.34 -19.63
N ALA A 81 6.71 10.83 -19.55
CA ALA A 81 7.74 10.28 -18.69
C ALA A 81 7.39 10.44 -17.20
N TRP A 82 6.85 11.60 -16.79
CA TRP A 82 6.39 11.81 -15.42
C TRP A 82 5.22 10.91 -15.04
N LEU A 83 4.25 10.74 -15.94
CA LEU A 83 3.11 9.84 -15.70
C LEU A 83 3.56 8.39 -15.56
N GLU A 84 4.40 7.91 -16.50
CA GLU A 84 4.90 6.53 -16.48
C GLU A 84 5.76 6.27 -15.23
N LEU A 85 6.59 7.23 -14.84
CA LEU A 85 7.40 7.15 -13.62
C LEU A 85 6.52 7.10 -12.38
N GLY A 86 5.47 7.91 -12.31
CA GLY A 86 4.47 7.88 -11.25
C GLY A 86 3.79 6.52 -11.12
N ASN A 87 3.37 5.93 -12.25
CA ASN A 87 2.75 4.60 -12.27
C ASN A 87 3.72 3.50 -11.80
N LEU A 88 4.97 3.54 -12.22
CA LEU A 88 5.97 2.57 -11.78
C LEU A 88 6.27 2.68 -10.27
N TYR A 89 6.31 3.88 -9.73
CA TYR A 89 6.46 4.10 -8.29
C TYR A 89 5.22 3.64 -7.52
N PHE A 90 4.00 3.90 -8.05
CA PHE A 90 2.73 3.44 -7.49
C PHE A 90 2.71 1.92 -7.36
N ASP A 91 3.02 1.20 -8.45
CA ASP A 91 3.04 -0.26 -8.52
C ASP A 91 4.13 -0.87 -7.63
N SER A 92 5.24 -0.15 -7.45
CA SER A 92 6.37 -0.55 -6.60
C SER A 92 6.17 -0.19 -5.12
N GLY A 93 5.05 0.44 -4.75
CA GLY A 93 4.76 0.88 -3.39
C GLY A 93 5.63 2.05 -2.90
N LYS A 94 6.35 2.73 -3.80
CA LYS A 94 7.19 3.90 -3.51
C LYS A 94 6.33 5.16 -3.44
N SER A 95 5.51 5.27 -2.38
CA SER A 95 4.46 6.27 -2.30
C SER A 95 4.98 7.71 -2.39
N GLN A 96 6.10 8.02 -1.73
CA GLN A 96 6.65 9.37 -1.74
C GLN A 96 7.19 9.78 -3.13
N ASP A 97 7.84 8.85 -3.83
CA ASP A 97 8.35 9.08 -5.17
C ASP A 97 7.20 9.23 -6.18
N ALA A 98 6.14 8.42 -6.03
CA ALA A 98 4.92 8.53 -6.82
C ALA A 98 4.23 9.89 -6.63
N ILE A 99 4.12 10.37 -5.38
CA ILE A 99 3.57 11.71 -5.08
C ILE A 99 4.33 12.79 -5.85
N GLN A 100 5.67 12.73 -5.84
CA GLN A 100 6.49 13.71 -6.56
C GLN A 100 6.25 13.66 -8.07
N ALA A 101 6.26 12.46 -8.66
CA ALA A 101 6.08 12.28 -10.09
C ALA A 101 4.67 12.72 -10.56
N TYR A 102 3.62 12.29 -9.87
CA TYR A 102 2.24 12.71 -10.18
C TYR A 102 2.03 14.22 -9.96
N SER A 103 2.63 14.80 -8.93
CA SER A 103 2.54 16.25 -8.69
C SER A 103 3.21 17.04 -9.82
N LYS A 104 4.34 16.56 -10.37
CA LYS A 104 4.98 17.17 -11.54
C LYS A 104 4.12 17.06 -12.78
N TYR A 105 3.52 15.88 -13.03
CA TYR A 105 2.58 15.69 -14.13
C TYR A 105 1.37 16.63 -14.01
N LEU A 106 0.71 16.66 -12.85
CA LEU A 106 -0.50 17.45 -12.60
C LEU A 106 -0.22 18.96 -12.60
N GLY A 107 0.99 19.38 -12.26
CA GLY A 107 1.42 20.78 -12.39
C GLY A 107 1.44 21.27 -13.84
N MET A 108 1.63 20.36 -14.81
CA MET A 108 1.63 20.66 -16.25
C MET A 108 0.30 20.28 -16.93
N ASN A 109 -0.39 19.26 -16.43
CA ASN A 109 -1.67 18.76 -16.93
C ASN A 109 -2.65 18.48 -15.78
N PRO A 110 -3.31 19.53 -15.25
CA PRO A 110 -4.18 19.42 -14.08
C PRO A 110 -5.50 18.69 -14.34
N ASN A 111 -5.90 18.49 -15.60
CA ASN A 111 -7.23 18.01 -15.98
C ASN A 111 -7.28 16.49 -16.18
N ASN A 112 -6.61 15.73 -15.30
CA ASN A 112 -6.63 14.28 -15.35
C ASN A 112 -7.16 13.70 -14.02
N PRO A 113 -8.46 13.32 -13.96
CA PRO A 113 -9.07 12.84 -12.72
C PRO A 113 -8.50 11.50 -12.25
N ASP A 114 -8.01 10.63 -13.16
CA ASP A 114 -7.41 9.35 -12.79
C ASP A 114 -6.10 9.58 -12.02
N VAL A 115 -5.24 10.48 -12.51
CA VAL A 115 -3.97 10.80 -11.84
C VAL A 115 -4.19 11.51 -10.50
N TRP A 116 -5.23 12.36 -10.38
CA TRP A 116 -5.64 12.90 -9.09
C TRP A 116 -6.08 11.81 -8.11
N THR A 117 -6.77 10.79 -8.61
CA THR A 117 -7.18 9.63 -7.81
C THR A 117 -5.96 8.82 -7.33
N ASP A 118 -5.02 8.55 -8.23
CA ASP A 118 -3.78 7.82 -7.89
C ASP A 118 -2.91 8.60 -6.89
N LEU A 119 -2.81 9.93 -7.06
CA LEU A 119 -2.14 10.80 -6.11
C LEU A 119 -2.78 10.73 -4.72
N GLY A 120 -4.12 10.75 -4.66
CA GLY A 120 -4.86 10.59 -3.41
C GLY A 120 -4.57 9.25 -2.71
N VAL A 121 -4.50 8.15 -3.47
CA VAL A 121 -4.10 6.83 -2.93
C VAL A 121 -2.67 6.86 -2.39
N MET A 122 -1.75 7.55 -3.06
CA MET A 122 -0.36 7.67 -2.59
C MET A 122 -0.23 8.54 -1.34
N TYR A 123 -0.98 9.63 -1.25
CA TYR A 123 -1.05 10.42 -0.02
C TYR A 123 -1.58 9.61 1.16
N ARG A 124 -2.65 8.84 0.96
CA ARG A 124 -3.17 7.94 2.01
C ARG A 124 -2.10 6.94 2.48
N ARG A 125 -1.43 6.26 1.53
CA ARG A 125 -0.36 5.29 1.85
C ARG A 125 0.83 5.92 2.57
N SER A 126 1.05 7.22 2.38
CA SER A 126 2.11 8.00 3.04
C SER A 126 1.66 8.60 4.39
N GLY A 127 0.45 8.29 4.87
CA GLY A 127 -0.06 8.80 6.14
C GLY A 127 -0.53 10.27 6.09
N ASN A 128 -0.91 10.77 4.91
CA ASN A 128 -1.40 12.13 4.67
C ASN A 128 -2.87 12.09 4.23
N PRO A 129 -3.81 11.77 5.14
CA PRO A 129 -5.21 11.55 4.77
C PRO A 129 -5.93 12.82 4.32
N ALA A 130 -5.56 14.01 4.82
CA ALA A 130 -6.17 15.27 4.40
C ALA A 130 -5.84 15.61 2.95
N GLU A 131 -4.59 15.43 2.53
CA GLU A 131 -4.12 15.60 1.16
C GLU A 131 -4.74 14.55 0.22
N ALA A 132 -4.96 13.33 0.74
CA ALA A 132 -5.66 12.28 -0.01
C ALA A 132 -7.10 12.71 -0.34
N VAL A 133 -7.86 13.19 0.65
CA VAL A 133 -9.22 13.70 0.44
C VAL A 133 -9.23 14.85 -0.56
N SER A 134 -8.31 15.83 -0.41
CA SER A 134 -8.20 16.96 -1.35
C SER A 134 -7.93 16.50 -2.79
N SER A 135 -7.11 15.47 -2.98
CA SER A 135 -6.83 14.91 -4.31
C SER A 135 -8.04 14.21 -4.91
N PHE A 136 -8.79 13.44 -4.10
CA PHE A 136 -10.05 12.83 -4.55
C PHE A 136 -11.12 13.87 -4.86
N ASP A 137 -11.19 14.96 -4.12
CA ASP A 137 -12.10 16.08 -4.41
C ASP A 137 -11.78 16.69 -5.78
N LYS A 138 -10.50 16.87 -6.12
CA LYS A 138 -10.10 17.33 -7.45
C LYS A 138 -10.50 16.36 -8.55
N ALA A 139 -10.34 15.06 -8.33
CA ALA A 139 -10.79 14.04 -9.28
C ALA A 139 -12.31 14.10 -9.52
N VAL A 140 -13.09 14.26 -8.44
CA VAL A 140 -14.55 14.36 -8.50
C VAL A 140 -15.02 15.68 -9.11
N GLU A 141 -14.30 16.80 -8.85
CA GLU A 141 -14.56 18.10 -9.49
C GLU A 141 -14.42 18.02 -11.01
N LEU A 142 -13.35 17.35 -11.49
CA LEU A 142 -13.08 17.16 -12.91
C LEU A 142 -14.01 16.13 -13.56
N ASN A 143 -14.35 15.08 -12.85
CA ASN A 143 -15.27 14.05 -13.29
C ASN A 143 -16.29 13.72 -12.19
N PRO A 144 -17.48 14.35 -12.20
CA PRO A 144 -18.52 14.11 -11.18
C PRO A 144 -19.02 12.65 -11.12
N ARG A 145 -18.73 11.83 -12.09
CA ARG A 145 -19.06 10.39 -12.10
C ARG A 145 -17.87 9.49 -11.80
N HIS A 146 -16.78 10.03 -11.25
CA HIS A 146 -15.58 9.23 -10.94
C HIS A 146 -15.81 8.36 -9.70
N GLU A 147 -16.25 7.13 -9.93
CA GLU A 147 -16.66 6.18 -8.90
C GLU A 147 -15.51 5.81 -7.95
N GLN A 148 -14.33 5.52 -8.51
CA GLN A 148 -13.17 5.10 -7.72
C GLN A 148 -12.66 6.20 -6.78
N ALA A 149 -12.67 7.47 -7.22
CA ALA A 149 -12.30 8.59 -6.37
C ALA A 149 -13.25 8.73 -5.18
N ARG A 150 -14.58 8.63 -5.41
CA ARG A 150 -15.58 8.67 -4.33
C ARG A 150 -15.42 7.50 -3.37
N PHE A 151 -15.25 6.29 -3.89
CA PHE A 151 -15.05 5.13 -3.02
C PHE A 151 -13.84 5.34 -2.11
N ASN A 152 -12.68 5.71 -2.69
CA ASN A 152 -11.45 5.92 -1.95
C ASN A 152 -11.53 7.10 -0.97
N LYS A 153 -12.23 8.19 -1.34
CA LYS A 153 -12.49 9.32 -0.44
C LYS A 153 -13.23 8.86 0.82
N GLY A 154 -14.33 8.12 0.65
CA GLY A 154 -15.08 7.58 1.77
C GLY A 154 -14.25 6.63 2.65
N ILE A 155 -13.38 5.81 2.05
CA ILE A 155 -12.44 4.96 2.79
C ILE A 155 -11.52 5.79 3.69
N VAL A 156 -10.95 6.89 3.18
CA VAL A 156 -10.06 7.78 3.96
C VAL A 156 -10.84 8.50 5.06
N GLN A 157 -12.01 9.02 4.75
CA GLN A 157 -12.87 9.70 5.73
C GLN A 157 -13.23 8.77 6.88
N PHE A 158 -13.61 7.51 6.58
CA PHE A 158 -14.06 6.56 7.58
C PHE A 158 -12.92 6.02 8.45
N TYR A 159 -11.87 5.48 7.80
CA TYR A 159 -10.82 4.71 8.50
C TYR A 159 -9.64 5.56 8.97
N ASP A 160 -9.29 6.60 8.20
CA ASP A 160 -8.06 7.35 8.48
C ASP A 160 -8.36 8.66 9.23
N LEU A 161 -9.51 9.31 8.97
CA LEU A 161 -9.93 10.55 9.62
C LEU A 161 -10.99 10.34 10.73
N GLY A 162 -11.65 9.18 10.78
CA GLY A 162 -12.73 8.90 11.73
C GLY A 162 -14.03 9.68 11.49
N ASP A 163 -14.15 10.34 10.33
CA ASP A 163 -15.33 11.11 9.94
C ASP A 163 -16.35 10.20 9.25
N ARG A 164 -17.10 9.48 10.11
CA ARG A 164 -18.10 8.51 9.67
C ARG A 164 -19.23 9.15 8.85
N ASP A 165 -19.68 10.32 9.26
CA ASP A 165 -20.84 10.97 8.63
C ASP A 165 -20.45 11.43 7.21
N ALA A 166 -19.28 12.07 7.04
CA ALA A 166 -18.78 12.44 5.72
C ALA A 166 -18.55 11.23 4.81
N ALA A 167 -18.04 10.13 5.36
CA ALA A 167 -17.84 8.90 4.60
C ALA A 167 -19.16 8.30 4.08
N LEU A 168 -20.16 8.20 4.95
CA LEU A 168 -21.49 7.70 4.59
C LEU A 168 -22.17 8.57 3.54
N GLN A 169 -22.05 9.90 3.65
CA GLN A 169 -22.53 10.81 2.61
C GLN A 169 -21.83 10.58 1.27
N THR A 170 -20.50 10.48 1.27
CA THR A 170 -19.71 10.24 0.06
C THR A 170 -20.07 8.92 -0.62
N TRP A 171 -20.29 7.85 0.16
CA TRP A 171 -20.73 6.56 -0.41
C TRP A 171 -22.18 6.55 -0.84
N GLN A 172 -23.06 7.33 -0.19
CA GLN A 172 -24.43 7.51 -0.65
C GLN A 172 -24.47 8.17 -2.05
N GLU A 173 -23.64 9.20 -2.28
CA GLU A 173 -23.47 9.79 -3.61
C GLU A 173 -22.96 8.77 -4.65
N LEU A 174 -22.06 7.85 -4.25
CA LEU A 174 -21.60 6.77 -5.12
C LEU A 174 -22.72 5.78 -5.45
N ILE A 175 -23.55 5.41 -4.47
CA ILE A 175 -24.72 4.52 -4.67
C ILE A 175 -25.71 5.14 -5.66
N GLU A 176 -25.92 6.46 -5.61
CA GLU A 176 -26.80 7.18 -6.55
C GLU A 176 -26.24 7.16 -7.98
N ILE A 177 -24.90 7.22 -8.14
CA ILE A 177 -24.23 7.16 -9.45
C ILE A 177 -24.21 5.74 -9.99
N ASN A 178 -23.84 4.77 -9.16
CA ASN A 178 -23.71 3.36 -9.53
C ASN A 178 -23.98 2.45 -8.31
N PRO A 179 -25.23 2.00 -8.10
CA PRO A 179 -25.56 1.12 -6.99
C PRO A 179 -24.88 -0.26 -7.07
N ASN A 180 -24.39 -0.63 -8.25
CA ASN A 180 -23.72 -1.90 -8.51
C ASN A 180 -22.18 -1.79 -8.50
N PHE A 181 -21.63 -0.65 -8.07
CA PHE A 181 -20.18 -0.52 -7.92
C PHE A 181 -19.64 -1.63 -7.01
N ILE A 182 -18.65 -2.38 -7.52
CA ILE A 182 -18.02 -3.48 -6.78
C ILE A 182 -16.78 -2.96 -6.06
N THR A 183 -16.78 -3.10 -4.75
CA THR A 183 -15.65 -2.76 -3.88
C THR A 183 -14.49 -3.74 -4.05
N THR A 184 -13.32 -3.40 -3.53
CA THR A 184 -12.14 -4.28 -3.55
C THR A 184 -12.35 -5.60 -2.80
N SER A 185 -13.35 -5.68 -1.91
CA SER A 185 -13.76 -6.91 -1.22
C SER A 185 -14.75 -7.77 -2.03
N GLY A 186 -15.12 -7.35 -3.23
CA GLY A 186 -16.02 -8.09 -4.12
C GLY A 186 -17.51 -7.98 -3.79
N GLN A 187 -17.91 -7.13 -2.87
CA GLN A 187 -19.30 -6.81 -2.54
C GLN A 187 -19.74 -5.50 -3.19
N THR A 188 -21.04 -5.31 -3.40
CA THR A 188 -21.55 -4.01 -3.86
C THR A 188 -21.33 -2.92 -2.83
N ILE A 189 -21.23 -1.67 -3.29
CA ILE A 189 -21.09 -0.50 -2.38
C ILE A 189 -22.23 -0.45 -1.37
N LYS A 190 -23.45 -0.84 -1.76
CA LYS A 190 -24.61 -0.89 -0.89
C LYS A 190 -24.41 -1.90 0.24
N GLU A 191 -24.04 -3.15 -0.11
CA GLU A 191 -23.76 -4.20 0.89
C GLU A 191 -22.57 -3.83 1.80
N PHE A 192 -21.59 -3.09 1.27
CA PHE A 192 -20.46 -2.60 2.05
C PHE A 192 -20.92 -1.60 3.10
N VAL A 193 -21.73 -0.61 2.73
CA VAL A 193 -22.24 0.43 3.65
C VAL A 193 -23.20 -0.14 4.70
N GLU A 194 -24.06 -1.09 4.33
CA GLU A 194 -25.00 -1.74 5.25
C GLU A 194 -24.32 -2.56 6.38
N LYS A 195 -23.05 -2.91 6.20
CA LYS A 195 -22.25 -3.70 7.18
C LYS A 195 -21.38 -2.86 8.12
N LEU A 196 -21.32 -1.55 7.94
CA LEU A 196 -20.54 -0.63 8.77
C LEU A 196 -21.28 -0.25 10.05
#